data_19f1861165f4106e5c0a657eee3f8ddf
#
_entry.id   19f1861165f4106e5c0a657eee3f8ddf
#
_cell.length_a   1.000
_cell.length_b   1.000
_cell.length_c   1.000
_cell.angle_alpha   90.00
_cell.angle_beta   90.00
_cell.angle_gamma   90.00
#
_symmetry.space_group_name_H-M   'P 1'
#
loop_
_entity.id
_entity.type
_entity.pdbx_description
1 polymer ?
#
loop_
_entity_poly.entity_id
_entity_poly.type
_entity_poly.pdbx_seq_one_letter_code
_entity_poly.pdbx_strand_id
1 'polypeptide(L)'
;MENHIITEEEMRRVCTWRYEGKYRIYDLPSYEIMQKQRMGFFKPGVRENYRAFCMDGEVIGFTNIQEENKEVFIGIGVRPDKCGQGLGRQILQEAYRISKSRWPEKPLYLHVRTWNQRAVNCYKKAGFRIDGKPFTLETGIGEGRFYRMVRE
;
A
#
# COMPACT_ATOMS: atom_id res chain seq x y z
N MET A 1 -10.16 3.02 -14.33
CA MET A 1 -10.07 2.67 -12.89
C MET A 1 -10.37 3.93 -12.08
N GLU A 2 -11.35 3.84 -11.22
CA GLU A 2 -11.76 4.95 -10.37
C GLU A 2 -11.10 4.85 -9.00
N ASN A 3 -10.94 5.99 -8.32
CA ASN A 3 -10.44 5.99 -6.95
C ASN A 3 -11.11 7.12 -6.13
N HIS A 4 -11.22 6.89 -4.84
CA HIS A 4 -11.80 7.82 -3.89
C HIS A 4 -11.33 7.47 -2.48
N ILE A 5 -11.60 8.35 -1.52
CA ILE A 5 -11.32 8.04 -0.11
C ILE A 5 -12.08 6.77 0.26
N ILE A 6 -11.39 5.83 0.89
CA ILE A 6 -11.95 4.51 1.20
C ILE A 6 -13.19 4.61 2.07
N THR A 7 -14.23 3.87 1.69
CA THR A 7 -15.49 3.80 2.44
C THR A 7 -15.45 2.68 3.47
N GLU A 8 -16.39 2.72 4.42
CA GLU A 8 -16.51 1.66 5.44
C GLU A 8 -16.75 0.29 4.79
N GLU A 9 -17.61 0.21 3.79
CA GLU A 9 -17.87 -1.04 3.08
C GLU A 9 -16.59 -1.57 2.42
N GLU A 10 -15.83 -0.69 1.79
CA GLU A 10 -14.58 -1.08 1.15
C GLU A 10 -13.53 -1.53 2.16
N MET A 11 -13.46 -0.87 3.33
CA MET A 11 -12.58 -1.32 4.42
C MET A 11 -12.95 -2.73 4.87
N ARG A 12 -14.25 -3.04 4.97
CA ARG A 12 -14.71 -4.39 5.30
C ARG A 12 -14.27 -5.40 4.26
N ARG A 13 -14.38 -5.05 2.99
CA ARG A 13 -14.00 -5.94 1.89
C ARG A 13 -12.50 -6.22 1.86
N VAL A 14 -11.65 -5.20 1.98
CA VAL A 14 -10.19 -5.41 1.95
C VAL A 14 -9.74 -6.28 3.13
N CYS A 15 -10.41 -6.23 4.26
CA CYS A 15 -10.11 -7.09 5.40
C CYS A 15 -10.44 -8.56 5.15
N THR A 16 -11.20 -8.89 4.11
CA THR A 16 -11.51 -10.28 3.75
C THR A 16 -10.52 -10.89 2.78
N TRP A 17 -9.64 -10.10 2.20
CA TRP A 17 -8.67 -10.61 1.23
C TRP A 17 -7.70 -11.59 1.89
N ARG A 18 -7.46 -12.71 1.21
CA ARG A 18 -6.54 -13.75 1.70
C ARG A 18 -5.56 -14.11 0.61
N TYR A 19 -4.30 -14.06 0.95
CA TYR A 19 -3.20 -14.34 0.04
C TYR A 19 -2.73 -15.78 0.23
N GLU A 20 -2.07 -16.34 -0.77
CA GLU A 20 -1.60 -17.72 -0.75
C GLU A 20 -0.11 -17.80 -0.42
N GLY A 21 0.30 -18.94 0.15
CA GLY A 21 1.69 -19.24 0.44
C GLY A 21 2.33 -18.21 1.35
N LYS A 22 3.54 -17.80 1.04
CA LYS A 22 4.28 -16.83 1.83
C LYS A 22 3.66 -15.43 1.83
N TYR A 23 2.79 -15.14 0.86
CA TYR A 23 2.11 -13.85 0.78
C TYR A 23 1.01 -13.69 1.84
N ARG A 24 0.69 -14.74 2.58
CA ARG A 24 -0.30 -14.66 3.67
C ARG A 24 0.06 -13.64 4.74
N ILE A 25 1.32 -13.26 4.85
CA ILE A 25 1.75 -12.21 5.78
C ILE A 25 1.08 -10.85 5.48
N TYR A 26 0.54 -10.68 4.27
CA TYR A 26 -0.15 -9.45 3.88
C TYR A 26 -1.65 -9.47 4.19
N ASP A 27 -2.19 -10.59 4.70
CA ASP A 27 -3.57 -10.66 5.15
C ASP A 27 -3.77 -9.66 6.28
N LEU A 28 -4.82 -8.84 6.16
CA LEU A 28 -5.19 -7.94 7.25
C LEU A 28 -5.93 -8.72 8.34
N PRO A 29 -5.87 -8.26 9.60
CA PRO A 29 -6.78 -8.76 10.63
C PRO A 29 -8.24 -8.50 10.22
N SER A 30 -9.19 -9.14 10.93
CA SER A 30 -10.60 -8.87 10.66
C SER A 30 -10.91 -7.39 10.88
N TYR A 31 -11.96 -6.92 10.20
CA TYR A 31 -12.42 -5.53 10.33
C TYR A 31 -12.66 -5.17 11.80
N GLU A 32 -13.32 -6.06 12.55
CA GLU A 32 -13.66 -5.84 13.97
C GLU A 32 -12.42 -5.73 14.83
N ILE A 33 -11.42 -6.57 14.60
CA ILE A 33 -10.15 -6.51 15.35
C ILE A 33 -9.41 -5.21 15.03
N MET A 34 -9.32 -4.84 13.74
CA MET A 34 -8.65 -3.61 13.35
C MET A 34 -9.32 -2.39 13.98
N GLN A 35 -10.66 -2.36 13.98
CA GLN A 35 -11.42 -1.29 14.60
C GLN A 35 -11.18 -1.20 16.10
N LYS A 36 -11.26 -2.32 16.80
CA LYS A 36 -11.09 -2.38 18.25
C LYS A 36 -9.68 -1.96 18.68
N GLN A 37 -8.68 -2.40 17.93
CA GLN A 37 -7.27 -2.13 18.24
C GLN A 37 -6.73 -0.87 17.58
N ARG A 38 -7.56 -0.16 16.83
CA ARG A 38 -7.19 1.08 16.12
C ARG A 38 -5.97 0.88 15.23
N MET A 39 -6.03 -0.14 14.38
CA MET A 39 -4.96 -0.49 13.43
C MET A 39 -5.24 0.06 12.05
N GLY A 40 -4.19 0.31 11.27
CA GLY A 40 -4.28 0.71 9.87
C GLY A 40 -5.17 1.93 9.68
N PHE A 41 -6.21 1.82 8.85
CA PHE A 41 -7.12 2.92 8.57
C PHE A 41 -7.99 3.34 9.76
N PHE A 42 -7.92 2.61 10.88
CA PHE A 42 -8.57 3.00 12.14
C PHE A 42 -7.67 3.77 13.08
N LYS A 43 -6.42 4.03 12.71
CA LYS A 43 -5.56 4.92 13.50
C LYS A 43 -6.18 6.32 13.50
N PRO A 44 -6.13 7.04 14.63
CA PRO A 44 -6.70 8.39 14.68
C PRO A 44 -6.08 9.30 13.63
N GLY A 45 -6.94 10.02 12.87
CA GLY A 45 -6.52 11.06 11.95
C GLY A 45 -5.96 10.59 10.61
N VAL A 46 -5.96 9.28 10.30
CA VAL A 46 -5.34 8.77 9.06
C VAL A 46 -6.31 8.25 8.00
N ARG A 47 -7.60 8.17 8.31
CA ARG A 47 -8.56 7.56 7.37
C ARG A 47 -8.55 8.22 5.99
N GLU A 48 -8.43 9.55 5.94
CA GLU A 48 -8.42 10.29 4.68
C GLU A 48 -7.17 10.03 3.83
N ASN A 49 -6.14 9.41 4.41
CA ASN A 49 -4.94 9.01 3.68
C ASN A 49 -5.18 7.74 2.86
N TYR A 50 -6.26 7.00 3.13
CA TYR A 50 -6.55 5.73 2.47
C TYR A 50 -7.50 5.95 1.30
N ARG A 51 -7.11 5.43 0.14
CA ARG A 51 -7.92 5.50 -1.07
C ARG A 51 -8.21 4.10 -1.58
N ALA A 52 -9.45 3.89 -1.99
CA ALA A 52 -9.86 2.66 -2.67
C ALA A 52 -9.76 2.86 -4.17
N PHE A 53 -9.28 1.84 -4.87
CA PHE A 53 -9.21 1.79 -6.32
C PHE A 53 -10.19 0.74 -6.81
N CYS A 54 -11.09 1.13 -7.71
CA CYS A 54 -12.23 0.31 -8.10
C CYS A 54 -12.26 0.09 -9.61
N MET A 55 -12.70 -1.10 -10.00
CA MET A 55 -13.01 -1.46 -11.40
C MET A 55 -14.38 -2.15 -11.40
N ASP A 56 -15.25 -1.73 -12.32
CA ASP A 56 -16.59 -2.31 -12.46
C ASP A 56 -17.36 -2.30 -11.13
N GLY A 57 -17.21 -1.24 -10.35
CA GLY A 57 -17.92 -1.08 -9.09
C GLY A 57 -17.34 -1.87 -7.92
N GLU A 58 -16.25 -2.58 -8.10
CA GLU A 58 -15.60 -3.39 -7.06
C GLU A 58 -14.23 -2.85 -6.68
N VAL A 59 -13.92 -2.84 -5.39
CA VAL A 59 -12.59 -2.46 -4.91
C VAL A 59 -11.58 -3.54 -5.28
N ILE A 60 -10.52 -3.15 -5.99
CA ILE A 60 -9.46 -4.08 -6.42
C ILE A 60 -8.11 -3.76 -5.79
N GLY A 61 -8.00 -2.62 -5.14
CA GLY A 61 -6.78 -2.22 -4.46
C GLY A 61 -7.01 -1.03 -3.56
N PHE A 62 -6.03 -0.73 -2.75
CA PHE A 62 -6.06 0.46 -1.90
C PHE A 62 -4.65 1.01 -1.71
N THR A 63 -4.58 2.28 -1.34
CA THR A 63 -3.31 2.92 -0.96
C THR A 63 -3.48 3.66 0.35
N ASN A 64 -2.36 3.76 1.07
CA ASN A 64 -2.16 4.72 2.14
C ASN A 64 -1.16 5.76 1.62
N ILE A 65 -1.58 7.02 1.52
CA ILE A 65 -0.72 8.12 1.05
C ILE A 65 -0.55 9.05 2.24
N GLN A 66 0.59 8.95 2.90
CA GLN A 66 0.83 9.64 4.17
C GLN A 66 1.95 10.66 4.05
N GLU A 67 1.60 11.94 4.16
CA GLU A 67 2.59 13.00 4.15
C GLU A 67 3.45 12.93 5.42
N GLU A 68 4.76 13.04 5.22
CA GLU A 68 5.74 13.21 6.28
C GLU A 68 6.52 14.49 6.04
N ASN A 69 7.43 14.85 6.94
CA ASN A 69 8.11 16.13 6.89
C ASN A 69 8.81 16.39 5.55
N LYS A 70 9.59 15.42 5.05
CA LYS A 70 10.39 15.58 3.83
C LYS A 70 9.99 14.66 2.69
N GLU A 71 9.08 13.77 2.91
CA GLU A 71 8.72 12.74 1.94
C GLU A 71 7.29 12.25 2.18
N VAL A 72 6.78 11.44 1.26
CA VAL A 72 5.44 10.86 1.35
C VAL A 72 5.57 9.35 1.38
N PHE A 73 5.02 8.74 2.43
CA PHE A 73 4.95 7.28 2.52
C PHE A 73 3.79 6.75 1.69
N ILE A 74 4.04 5.69 0.92
CA ILE A 74 3.01 4.99 0.14
C ILE A 74 2.92 3.55 0.63
N GLY A 75 1.73 3.16 1.09
CA GLY A 75 1.38 1.77 1.29
C GLY A 75 0.43 1.34 0.18
N ILE A 76 0.47 0.09 -0.23
CA ILE A 76 -0.39 -0.44 -1.30
C ILE A 76 -0.82 -1.86 -0.99
N GLY A 77 -2.08 -2.16 -1.32
CA GLY A 77 -2.61 -3.53 -1.35
C GLY A 77 -3.39 -3.75 -2.63
N VAL A 78 -3.25 -4.94 -3.21
CA VAL A 78 -3.99 -5.33 -4.41
C VAL A 78 -4.74 -6.63 -4.09
N ARG A 79 -6.00 -6.72 -4.51
CA ARG A 79 -6.82 -7.91 -4.28
C ARG A 79 -6.10 -9.14 -4.84
N PRO A 80 -6.06 -10.26 -4.09
CA PRO A 80 -5.24 -11.41 -4.47
C PRO A 80 -5.45 -11.92 -5.89
N ASP A 81 -6.69 -11.99 -6.35
CA ASP A 81 -7.03 -12.47 -7.70
C ASP A 81 -6.68 -11.45 -8.80
N LYS A 82 -6.29 -10.25 -8.43
CA LYS A 82 -5.90 -9.19 -9.36
C LYS A 82 -4.39 -8.93 -9.37
N CYS A 83 -3.63 -9.64 -8.56
CA CYS A 83 -2.16 -9.53 -8.57
C CYS A 83 -1.59 -10.07 -9.88
N GLY A 84 -0.45 -9.51 -10.31
CA GLY A 84 0.24 -9.97 -11.51
C GLY A 84 -0.37 -9.50 -12.83
N GLN A 85 -1.31 -8.56 -12.81
CA GLN A 85 -2.00 -8.07 -14.00
C GLN A 85 -1.66 -6.61 -14.34
N GLY A 86 -0.62 -6.04 -13.72
CA GLY A 86 -0.23 -4.66 -13.95
C GLY A 86 -1.06 -3.62 -13.19
N LEU A 87 -2.02 -4.04 -12.37
CA LEU A 87 -2.88 -3.10 -11.64
C LEU A 87 -2.13 -2.38 -10.54
N GLY A 88 -1.19 -3.05 -9.86
CA GLY A 88 -0.36 -2.40 -8.86
C GLY A 88 0.44 -1.23 -9.43
N ARG A 89 0.97 -1.40 -10.64
CA ARG A 89 1.66 -0.33 -11.35
C ARG A 89 0.73 0.85 -11.63
N GLN A 90 -0.47 0.58 -12.12
CA GLN A 90 -1.46 1.63 -12.40
C GLN A 90 -1.85 2.37 -11.13
N ILE A 91 -2.09 1.64 -10.04
CA ILE A 91 -2.43 2.23 -8.74
C ILE A 91 -1.30 3.14 -8.26
N LEU A 92 -0.06 2.69 -8.33
CA LEU A 92 1.09 3.49 -7.90
C LEU A 92 1.29 4.72 -8.75
N GLN A 93 1.04 4.66 -10.05
CA GLN A 93 1.13 5.82 -10.91
C GLN A 93 0.09 6.86 -10.55
N GLU A 94 -1.13 6.43 -10.23
CA GLU A 94 -2.17 7.35 -9.79
C GLU A 94 -1.86 7.93 -8.41
N ALA A 95 -1.36 7.11 -7.48
CA ALA A 95 -0.92 7.60 -6.17
C ALA A 95 0.20 8.63 -6.30
N TYR A 96 1.13 8.41 -7.23
CA TYR A 96 2.18 9.37 -7.53
C TYR A 96 1.60 10.70 -8.02
N ARG A 97 0.68 10.65 -8.98
CA ARG A 97 0.01 11.85 -9.50
C ARG A 97 -0.71 12.63 -8.39
N ILE A 98 -1.45 11.92 -7.55
CA ILE A 98 -2.16 12.53 -6.41
C ILE A 98 -1.18 13.21 -5.46
N SER A 99 -0.12 12.49 -5.10
CA SER A 99 0.90 12.98 -4.17
C SER A 99 1.61 14.22 -4.71
N LYS A 100 2.02 14.21 -5.97
CA LYS A 100 2.71 15.34 -6.60
C LYS A 100 1.81 16.55 -6.77
N SER A 101 0.52 16.35 -6.94
CA SER A 101 -0.46 17.44 -6.98
C SER A 101 -0.54 18.16 -5.64
N ARG A 102 -0.42 17.42 -4.53
CA ARG A 102 -0.52 17.98 -3.18
C ARG A 102 0.82 18.49 -2.64
N TRP A 103 1.89 17.74 -2.88
CA TRP A 103 3.22 18.01 -2.31
C TRP A 103 4.28 17.85 -3.39
N PRO A 104 4.37 18.81 -4.34
CA PRO A 104 5.24 18.67 -5.52
C PRO A 104 6.73 18.54 -5.19
N GLU A 105 7.17 19.04 -4.04
CA GLU A 105 8.57 19.01 -3.63
C GLU A 105 8.99 17.72 -2.90
N LYS A 106 8.02 16.88 -2.52
CA LYS A 106 8.32 15.70 -1.70
C LYS A 106 8.41 14.43 -2.54
N PRO A 107 9.50 13.67 -2.44
CA PRO A 107 9.56 12.36 -3.08
C PRO A 107 8.64 11.37 -2.38
N LEU A 108 8.28 10.30 -3.09
CA LEU A 108 7.53 9.19 -2.53
C LEU A 108 8.48 8.06 -2.16
N TYR A 109 8.18 7.35 -1.07
CA TYR A 109 8.91 6.15 -0.74
C TYR A 109 7.97 5.06 -0.24
N LEU A 110 8.44 3.83 -0.33
CA LEU A 110 7.76 2.66 0.21
C LEU A 110 8.79 1.66 0.72
N HIS A 111 8.32 0.71 1.52
CA HIS A 111 9.12 -0.41 1.98
C HIS A 111 8.58 -1.70 1.37
N VAL A 112 9.47 -2.60 0.99
CA VAL A 112 9.08 -3.89 0.42
C VAL A 112 10.00 -4.97 0.97
N ARG A 113 9.44 -6.11 1.34
CA ARG A 113 10.25 -7.24 1.84
C ARG A 113 11.19 -7.71 0.75
N THR A 114 12.45 -7.98 1.13
CA THR A 114 13.50 -8.30 0.16
C THR A 114 13.21 -9.55 -0.65
N TRP A 115 12.46 -10.51 -0.08
CA TRP A 115 12.09 -11.73 -0.80
C TRP A 115 10.94 -11.53 -1.79
N ASN A 116 10.21 -10.42 -1.72
CA ASN A 116 9.02 -10.20 -2.55
C ASN A 116 9.41 -9.61 -3.91
N GLN A 117 10.03 -10.41 -4.75
CA GLN A 117 10.52 -9.96 -6.05
C GLN A 117 9.38 -9.51 -6.98
N ARG A 118 8.20 -10.11 -6.85
CA ARG A 118 7.03 -9.69 -7.62
C ARG A 118 6.69 -8.22 -7.36
N ALA A 119 6.66 -7.83 -6.09
CA ALA A 119 6.40 -6.45 -5.71
C ALA A 119 7.56 -5.52 -6.11
N VAL A 120 8.81 -5.93 -5.86
CA VAL A 120 9.98 -5.14 -6.26
C VAL A 120 9.93 -4.82 -7.76
N ASN A 121 9.64 -5.81 -8.59
CA ASN A 121 9.56 -5.62 -10.04
C ASN A 121 8.39 -4.70 -10.42
N CYS A 122 7.25 -4.86 -9.78
CA CYS A 122 6.09 -3.99 -9.98
C CYS A 122 6.45 -2.52 -9.67
N TYR A 123 7.12 -2.30 -8.55
CA TYR A 123 7.47 -0.95 -8.10
C TYR A 123 8.53 -0.31 -9.01
N LYS A 124 9.49 -1.09 -9.50
CA LYS A 124 10.44 -0.61 -10.50
C LYS A 124 9.74 -0.16 -11.78
N LYS A 125 8.78 -0.93 -12.25
CA LYS A 125 7.98 -0.57 -13.42
C LYS A 125 7.13 0.67 -13.18
N ALA A 126 6.76 0.94 -11.94
CA ALA A 126 6.03 2.14 -11.56
C ALA A 126 6.95 3.36 -11.33
N GLY A 127 8.25 3.23 -11.60
CA GLY A 127 9.20 4.34 -11.52
C GLY A 127 9.96 4.45 -10.20
N PHE A 128 9.81 3.50 -9.29
CA PHE A 128 10.56 3.49 -8.04
C PHE A 128 11.92 2.79 -8.24
N ARG A 129 12.91 3.23 -7.47
CA ARG A 129 14.24 2.62 -7.44
C ARG A 129 14.61 2.24 -6.02
N ILE A 130 15.43 1.22 -5.87
CA ILE A 130 15.96 0.85 -4.55
C ILE A 130 16.90 1.96 -4.08
N ASP A 131 16.71 2.41 -2.85
CA ASP A 131 17.48 3.46 -2.21
C ASP A 131 18.25 2.89 -1.02
N GLY A 132 19.55 2.74 -1.19
CA GLY A 132 20.43 2.25 -0.15
C GLY A 132 20.42 0.73 0.01
N LYS A 133 20.94 0.28 1.16
CA LYS A 133 21.04 -1.14 1.49
C LYS A 133 19.75 -1.65 2.14
N PRO A 134 19.49 -2.97 2.03
CA PRO A 134 18.39 -3.56 2.80
C PRO A 134 18.57 -3.29 4.30
N PHE A 135 17.45 -3.19 4.99
CA PHE A 135 17.43 -2.91 6.42
C PHE A 135 16.38 -3.78 7.12
N THR A 136 16.46 -3.82 8.44
CA THR A 136 15.59 -4.65 9.26
C THR A 136 14.56 -3.77 9.96
N LEU A 137 13.29 -4.21 9.94
CA LEU A 137 12.19 -3.60 10.69
C LEU A 137 11.52 -4.64 11.56
N GLU A 138 11.17 -4.22 12.77
CA GLU A 138 10.25 -4.98 13.62
C GLU A 138 8.83 -4.74 13.14
N THR A 139 8.08 -5.83 12.93
CA THR A 139 6.68 -5.76 12.48
C THR A 139 5.78 -6.49 13.46
N GLY A 140 4.46 -6.37 13.28
CA GLY A 140 3.49 -7.07 14.12
C GLY A 140 3.60 -8.60 14.08
N ILE A 141 4.33 -9.15 13.09
CA ILE A 141 4.56 -10.59 12.95
C ILE A 141 6.03 -10.96 13.12
N GLY A 142 6.82 -10.08 13.72
CA GLY A 142 8.24 -10.29 13.96
C GLY A 142 9.11 -9.45 13.05
N GLU A 143 10.42 -9.72 13.11
CA GLU A 143 11.42 -8.98 12.37
C GLU A 143 11.39 -9.35 10.88
N GLY A 144 11.49 -8.33 10.02
CA GLY A 144 11.56 -8.52 8.58
C GLY A 144 12.66 -7.68 7.96
N ARG A 145 13.14 -8.13 6.79
CA ARG A 145 14.17 -7.43 6.03
C ARG A 145 13.54 -6.77 4.82
N PHE A 146 13.86 -5.50 4.59
CA PHE A 146 13.16 -4.66 3.63
C PHE A 146 14.13 -3.88 2.76
N TYR A 147 13.69 -3.58 1.52
CA TYR A 147 14.23 -2.48 0.74
C TYR A 147 13.40 -1.22 0.98
N ARG A 148 14.07 -0.09 0.98
CA ARG A 148 13.43 1.20 0.78
C ARG A 148 13.47 1.50 -0.72
N MET A 149 12.34 1.86 -1.31
CA MET A 149 12.28 2.26 -2.71
C MET A 149 11.70 3.67 -2.80
N VAL A 150 12.23 4.46 -3.72
CA VAL A 150 11.94 5.90 -3.82
C VAL A 150 11.59 6.26 -5.27
N ARG A 151 10.65 7.18 -5.41
CA ARG A 151 10.35 7.87 -6.67
C ARG A 151 10.28 9.37 -6.40
N GLU A 152 11.14 10.13 -7.08
CA GLU A 152 11.19 11.60 -6.93
C GLU A 152 10.01 12.34 -7.54
#